data_c6b6f9ea7c1bb02c3fedbb3ef6387ca0
#
_entry.id   c6b6f9ea7c1bb02c3fedbb3ef6387ca0
#
_cell.length_a   1.000
_cell.length_b   1.000
_cell.length_c   1.000
_cell.angle_alpha   90.00
_cell.angle_beta   90.00
_cell.angle_gamma   90.00
#
_symmetry.space_group_name_H-M   'P 1'
#
loop_
_entity.id
_entity.type
_entity.pdbx_description
1 polymer ?
#
loop_
_entity_poly.entity_id
_entity_poly.type
_entity_poly.pdbx_seq_one_letter_code
_entity_poly.pdbx_strand_id
1 'polypeptide(L)'
;VQQMILDAFLTSIPNKEMDIYYLICKAYREGAKVAGDYSDEVLYRLHIAIRDLYREAHFYILQMPIVHFEDVSLAMIEPRNFVLPIIFSNILDRPELDDFLVFDRKHNIGMVRHGEQSGIYDLSRLPCQVVTDSFENVYNTIWKYVCHGNLGVSVASSAKKPRSNSFEKRNQGDLAGALTRFWLIAS
;
A
#
# COMPACT_ATOMS: atom_id res chain seq x y z
N VAL A 1 4.31 8.27 17.28
CA VAL A 1 2.94 8.79 17.02
C VAL A 1 2.68 8.93 15.53
N GLN A 2 3.47 9.69 14.79
CA GLN A 2 3.23 9.92 13.36
C GLN A 2 3.09 8.61 12.57
N GLN A 3 4.02 7.67 12.72
CA GLN A 3 3.93 6.37 12.05
C GLN A 3 2.68 5.59 12.47
N MET A 4 2.34 5.60 13.74
CA MET A 4 1.14 4.94 14.25
C MET A 4 -0.14 5.51 13.63
N ILE A 5 -0.21 6.82 13.39
CA ILE A 5 -1.32 7.46 12.70
C ILE A 5 -1.40 6.98 11.25
N LEU A 6 -0.28 6.99 10.52
CA LEU A 6 -0.22 6.56 9.13
C LEU A 6 -0.63 5.09 8.99
N ASP A 7 -0.11 4.22 9.85
CA ASP A 7 -0.43 2.79 9.83
C ASP A 7 -1.90 2.54 10.18
N ALA A 8 -2.45 3.30 11.12
CA ALA A 8 -3.86 3.19 11.51
C ALA A 8 -4.81 3.48 10.34
N PHE A 9 -4.47 4.42 9.46
CA PHE A 9 -5.26 4.70 8.26
C PHE A 9 -5.31 3.52 7.29
N LEU A 10 -4.28 2.69 7.25
CA LEU A 10 -4.21 1.51 6.39
C LEU A 10 -5.02 0.32 6.95
N THR A 11 -5.43 0.38 8.20
CA THR A 11 -6.23 -0.69 8.83
C THR A 11 -7.70 -0.64 8.38
N SER A 12 -8.38 -1.76 8.52
CA SER A 12 -9.82 -1.90 8.21
C SER A 12 -10.72 -1.92 9.44
N ILE A 13 -10.24 -1.43 10.58
CA ILE A 13 -11.07 -1.40 11.79
C ILE A 13 -12.20 -0.36 11.65
N PRO A 14 -13.40 -0.65 12.20
CA PRO A 14 -14.49 0.32 12.22
C PRO A 14 -14.13 1.51 13.11
N ASN A 15 -14.64 2.68 12.75
CA ASN A 15 -14.44 3.95 13.48
C ASN A 15 -12.97 4.38 13.65
N LYS A 16 -12.06 3.90 12.79
CA LYS A 16 -10.65 4.22 12.88
C LYS A 16 -10.37 5.72 12.89
N GLU A 17 -11.17 6.52 12.20
CA GLU A 17 -11.04 7.97 12.14
C GLU A 17 -11.19 8.60 13.53
N MET A 18 -12.13 8.12 14.34
CA MET A 18 -12.33 8.58 15.71
C MET A 18 -11.17 8.14 16.63
N ASP A 19 -10.69 6.92 16.45
CA ASP A 19 -9.55 6.39 17.22
C ASP A 19 -8.26 7.16 16.88
N ILE A 20 -8.04 7.47 15.61
CA ILE A 20 -6.91 8.29 15.15
C ILE A 20 -7.03 9.72 15.71
N TYR A 21 -8.22 10.31 15.62
CA TYR A 21 -8.47 11.64 16.20
C TYR A 21 -8.17 11.67 17.70
N TYR A 22 -8.62 10.65 18.43
CA TYR A 22 -8.31 10.49 19.85
C TYR A 22 -6.81 10.42 20.11
N LEU A 23 -6.07 9.59 19.34
CA LEU A 23 -4.62 9.48 19.41
C LEU A 23 -3.95 10.84 19.20
N ILE A 24 -4.37 11.60 18.18
CA ILE A 24 -3.82 12.93 17.89
C ILE A 24 -4.04 13.88 19.07
N CYS A 25 -5.26 13.96 19.58
CA CYS A 25 -5.60 14.82 20.71
C CYS A 25 -4.83 14.44 21.98
N LYS A 26 -4.68 13.15 22.25
CA LYS A 26 -3.92 12.65 23.40
C LYS A 26 -2.41 12.93 23.25
N ALA A 27 -1.87 12.72 22.04
CA ALA A 27 -0.47 13.00 21.74
C ALA A 27 -0.12 14.50 21.83
N TYR A 28 -1.06 15.37 21.45
CA TYR A 28 -0.92 16.81 21.62
C TYR A 28 -0.79 17.22 23.11
N ARG A 29 -1.56 16.58 24.00
CA ARG A 29 -1.55 16.87 25.44
C ARG A 29 -0.40 16.23 26.20
N GLU A 30 -0.05 15.00 25.86
CA GLU A 30 0.86 14.15 26.66
C GLU A 30 2.20 13.87 25.99
N GLY A 31 2.33 14.24 24.70
CA GLY A 31 3.54 14.05 23.92
C GLY A 31 3.70 12.65 23.34
N ALA A 32 4.89 12.36 22.81
CA ALA A 32 5.18 11.14 22.04
C ALA A 32 5.06 9.82 22.84
N LYS A 33 5.14 9.86 24.17
CA LYS A 33 5.01 8.69 25.04
C LYS A 33 3.69 7.95 24.89
N VAL A 34 2.64 8.63 24.41
CA VAL A 34 1.32 8.08 24.14
C VAL A 34 1.38 6.88 23.19
N ALA A 35 2.29 6.89 22.22
CA ALA A 35 2.44 5.77 21.28
C ALA A 35 2.84 4.43 21.94
N GLY A 36 3.32 4.43 23.17
CA GLY A 36 3.65 3.23 23.95
C GLY A 36 2.66 2.92 25.08
N ASP A 37 1.54 3.63 25.14
CA ASP A 37 0.53 3.43 26.20
C ASP A 37 -0.43 2.30 25.82
N TYR A 38 -0.16 1.11 26.34
CA TYR A 38 -1.02 -0.08 26.17
C TYR A 38 -2.13 -0.19 27.21
N SER A 39 -2.20 0.72 28.18
CA SER A 39 -3.23 0.72 29.22
C SER A 39 -4.52 1.41 28.76
N ASP A 40 -4.44 2.26 27.74
CA ASP A 40 -5.55 2.94 27.14
C ASP A 40 -6.26 2.03 26.12
N GLU A 41 -7.55 1.83 26.27
CA GLU A 41 -8.33 0.89 25.44
C GLU A 41 -8.33 1.26 23.96
N VAL A 42 -8.43 2.56 23.63
CA VAL A 42 -8.44 3.05 22.24
C VAL A 42 -7.08 2.82 21.61
N LEU A 43 -6.00 3.18 22.32
CA LEU A 43 -4.64 2.99 21.82
C LEU A 43 -4.29 1.51 21.71
N TYR A 44 -4.72 0.68 22.66
CA TYR A 44 -4.54 -0.76 22.58
C TYR A 44 -5.23 -1.36 21.35
N ARG A 45 -6.48 -0.95 21.05
CA ARG A 45 -7.18 -1.37 19.83
C ARG A 45 -6.45 -0.99 18.57
N LEU A 46 -5.89 0.24 18.49
CA LEU A 46 -5.05 0.68 17.36
C LEU A 46 -3.79 -0.17 17.23
N HIS A 47 -3.10 -0.47 18.35
CA HIS A 47 -1.92 -1.34 18.33
C HIS A 47 -2.21 -2.73 17.79
N ILE A 48 -3.33 -3.33 18.21
CA ILE A 48 -3.75 -4.64 17.70
C ILE A 48 -4.03 -4.57 16.19
N ALA A 49 -4.76 -3.56 15.74
CA ALA A 49 -5.09 -3.39 14.33
C ALA A 49 -3.83 -3.19 13.46
N ILE A 50 -2.89 -2.38 13.90
CA ILE A 50 -1.63 -2.15 13.21
C ILE A 50 -0.78 -3.43 13.19
N ARG A 51 -0.72 -4.18 14.27
CA ARG A 51 -0.04 -5.47 14.30
C ARG A 51 -0.64 -6.44 13.27
N ASP A 52 -1.96 -6.49 13.18
CA ASP A 52 -2.65 -7.37 12.24
C ASP A 52 -2.45 -6.90 10.78
N LEU A 53 -2.38 -5.60 10.52
CA LEU A 53 -1.99 -5.01 9.23
C LEU A 53 -0.59 -5.50 8.80
N TYR A 54 0.41 -5.39 9.68
CA TYR A 54 1.77 -5.85 9.36
C TYR A 54 1.88 -7.36 9.19
N ARG A 55 1.11 -8.14 9.96
CA ARG A 55 1.05 -9.62 9.79
C ARG A 55 0.49 -9.97 8.42
N GLU A 56 -0.56 -9.29 7.97
CA GLU A 56 -1.16 -9.50 6.66
C GLU A 56 -0.21 -9.06 5.54
N ALA A 57 0.45 -7.90 5.68
CA ALA A 57 1.46 -7.44 4.73
C ALA A 57 2.62 -8.46 4.62
N HIS A 58 3.11 -8.96 5.75
CA HIS A 58 4.18 -9.97 5.77
C HIS A 58 3.76 -11.28 5.11
N PHE A 59 2.52 -11.71 5.29
CA PHE A 59 1.97 -12.86 4.57
C PHE A 59 2.08 -12.67 3.06
N TYR A 60 1.65 -11.53 2.52
CA TYR A 60 1.74 -11.26 1.08
C TYR A 60 3.19 -11.06 0.60
N ILE A 61 4.08 -10.53 1.42
CA ILE A 61 5.52 -10.47 1.08
C ILE A 61 6.10 -11.88 0.87
N LEU A 62 5.70 -12.85 1.68
CA LEU A 62 6.25 -14.20 1.63
C LEU A 62 5.50 -15.14 0.68
N GLN A 63 4.19 -15.00 0.56
CA GLN A 63 3.31 -15.98 -0.06
C GLN A 63 2.38 -15.39 -1.13
N MET A 64 2.78 -14.28 -1.76
CA MET A 64 2.00 -13.71 -2.85
C MET A 64 1.90 -14.71 -4.01
N PRO A 65 0.67 -15.03 -4.48
CA PRO A 65 0.49 -15.91 -5.63
C PRO A 65 0.86 -15.17 -6.92
N ILE A 66 2.12 -15.29 -7.34
CA ILE A 66 2.61 -14.66 -8.57
C ILE A 66 2.44 -15.65 -9.72
N VAL A 67 1.81 -15.19 -10.79
CA VAL A 67 1.68 -15.88 -12.07
C VAL A 67 2.49 -15.12 -13.10
N HIS A 68 3.35 -15.83 -13.82
CA HIS A 68 4.11 -15.25 -14.93
C HIS A 68 3.31 -15.41 -16.23
N PHE A 69 3.09 -14.29 -16.90
CA PHE A 69 2.43 -14.23 -18.18
C PHE A 69 3.29 -13.42 -19.15
N GLU A 70 3.83 -14.09 -20.19
CA GLU A 70 4.85 -13.50 -21.07
C GLU A 70 6.00 -12.91 -20.25
N ASP A 71 6.31 -11.63 -20.43
CA ASP A 71 7.38 -10.94 -19.72
C ASP A 71 6.93 -10.21 -18.45
N VAL A 72 5.67 -10.44 -18.00
CA VAL A 72 5.10 -9.74 -16.85
C VAL A 72 4.72 -10.68 -15.72
N SER A 73 5.02 -10.29 -14.51
CA SER A 73 4.63 -10.98 -13.28
C SER A 73 3.33 -10.39 -12.73
N LEU A 74 2.34 -11.24 -12.51
CA LEU A 74 1.00 -10.85 -12.10
C LEU A 74 0.65 -11.45 -10.76
N ALA A 75 0.04 -10.66 -9.89
CA ALA A 75 -0.58 -11.16 -8.69
C ALA A 75 -1.95 -10.50 -8.46
N MET A 76 -2.90 -11.28 -7.99
CA MET A 76 -4.19 -10.77 -7.52
C MET A 76 -4.31 -11.09 -6.04
N ILE A 77 -4.60 -10.08 -5.26
CA ILE A 77 -4.74 -10.18 -3.81
C ILE A 77 -6.08 -9.60 -3.36
N GLU A 78 -6.54 -10.06 -2.20
CA GLU A 78 -7.79 -9.58 -1.60
C GLU A 78 -7.57 -9.38 -0.09
N PRO A 79 -6.71 -8.44 0.31
CA PRO A 79 -6.37 -8.23 1.70
C PRO A 79 -7.52 -7.58 2.47
N ARG A 80 -7.57 -7.85 3.78
CA ARG A 80 -8.50 -7.18 4.68
C ARG A 80 -8.13 -5.71 4.86
N ASN A 81 -6.84 -5.45 5.09
CA ASN A 81 -6.25 -4.13 5.29
C ASN A 81 -5.64 -3.61 3.99
N PHE A 82 -5.41 -2.31 3.90
CA PHE A 82 -4.74 -1.73 2.74
C PHE A 82 -3.23 -1.94 2.82
N VAL A 83 -2.75 -3.11 2.39
CA VAL A 83 -1.35 -3.54 2.56
C VAL A 83 -0.40 -3.07 1.44
N LEU A 84 -0.91 -2.64 0.27
CA LEU A 84 -0.08 -2.29 -0.89
C LEU A 84 1.03 -1.28 -0.56
N PRO A 85 0.81 -0.20 0.21
CA PRO A 85 1.87 0.74 0.54
C PRO A 85 3.00 0.12 1.36
N ILE A 86 2.69 -0.89 2.17
CA ILE A 86 3.69 -1.56 3.03
C ILE A 86 4.52 -2.55 2.21
N ILE A 87 3.88 -3.31 1.33
CA ILE A 87 4.58 -4.33 0.54
C ILE A 87 5.32 -3.76 -0.68
N PHE A 88 5.01 -2.53 -1.10
CA PHE A 88 5.51 -1.93 -2.32
C PHE A 88 7.05 -1.91 -2.39
N SER A 89 7.72 -1.40 -1.37
CA SER A 89 9.18 -1.36 -1.32
C SER A 89 9.82 -2.75 -1.37
N ASN A 90 9.21 -3.71 -0.66
CA ASN A 90 9.72 -5.09 -0.62
C ASN A 90 9.61 -5.80 -1.98
N ILE A 91 8.57 -5.49 -2.76
CA ILE A 91 8.38 -6.07 -4.10
C ILE A 91 9.30 -5.38 -5.11
N LEU A 92 9.48 -4.07 -5.01
CA LEU A 92 10.41 -3.34 -5.88
C LEU A 92 11.86 -3.82 -5.76
N ASP A 93 12.25 -4.30 -4.59
CA ASP A 93 13.62 -4.80 -4.33
C ASP A 93 13.84 -6.23 -4.85
N ARG A 94 12.80 -6.90 -5.39
CA ARG A 94 12.91 -8.25 -5.96
C ARG A 94 13.46 -8.19 -7.39
N PRO A 95 14.67 -8.70 -7.63
CA PRO A 95 15.29 -8.63 -8.95
C PRO A 95 14.60 -9.55 -9.99
N GLU A 96 13.89 -10.58 -9.53
CA GLU A 96 13.17 -11.51 -10.39
C GLU A 96 11.87 -10.94 -10.96
N LEU A 97 11.43 -9.77 -10.46
CA LEU A 97 10.22 -9.10 -10.92
C LEU A 97 10.56 -7.82 -11.66
N ASP A 98 10.90 -7.93 -12.96
CA ASP A 98 11.19 -6.76 -13.78
C ASP A 98 9.94 -5.94 -14.06
N ASP A 99 8.97 -6.54 -14.73
CA ASP A 99 7.65 -5.94 -14.94
C ASP A 99 6.62 -6.71 -14.11
N PHE A 100 5.83 -5.99 -13.32
CA PHE A 100 4.80 -6.63 -12.51
C PHE A 100 3.53 -5.78 -12.33
N LEU A 101 2.44 -6.48 -12.09
CA LEU A 101 1.17 -5.91 -11.65
C LEU A 101 0.66 -6.70 -10.44
N VAL A 102 0.44 -6.02 -9.33
CA VAL A 102 -0.31 -6.57 -8.19
C VAL A 102 -1.62 -5.85 -8.07
N PHE A 103 -2.72 -6.56 -8.23
CA PHE A 103 -4.07 -6.02 -8.16
C PHE A 103 -4.74 -6.38 -6.82
N ASP A 104 -5.07 -5.35 -6.04
CA ASP A 104 -5.90 -5.45 -4.84
C ASP A 104 -7.37 -5.31 -5.24
N ARG A 105 -8.08 -6.45 -5.33
CA ARG A 105 -9.49 -6.48 -5.73
C ARG A 105 -10.40 -5.77 -4.75
N LYS A 106 -10.10 -5.83 -3.47
CA LYS A 106 -10.96 -5.28 -2.43
C LYS A 106 -10.95 -3.76 -2.43
N HIS A 107 -9.78 -3.15 -2.65
CA HIS A 107 -9.62 -1.72 -2.64
C HIS A 107 -9.62 -1.10 -4.04
N ASN A 108 -9.70 -1.92 -5.11
CA ASN A 108 -9.61 -1.48 -6.51
C ASN A 108 -8.34 -0.68 -6.82
N ILE A 109 -7.22 -1.13 -6.31
CA ILE A 109 -5.93 -0.46 -6.45
C ILE A 109 -4.93 -1.42 -7.09
N GLY A 110 -4.13 -0.92 -8.02
CA GLY A 110 -3.06 -1.66 -8.68
C GLY A 110 -1.70 -1.11 -8.30
N MET A 111 -0.77 -1.99 -7.95
CA MET A 111 0.64 -1.69 -7.83
C MET A 111 1.34 -2.20 -9.08
N VAL A 112 2.00 -1.31 -9.81
CA VAL A 112 2.56 -1.59 -11.14
C VAL A 112 4.03 -1.19 -11.20
N ARG A 113 4.83 -2.01 -11.86
CA ARG A 113 6.16 -1.64 -12.34
C ARG A 113 6.26 -1.97 -13.83
N HIS A 114 6.77 -1.05 -14.62
CA HIS A 114 7.07 -1.23 -16.03
C HIS A 114 8.37 -0.50 -16.36
N GLY A 115 9.41 -1.25 -16.66
CA GLY A 115 10.75 -0.72 -16.82
C GLY A 115 11.23 0.04 -15.59
N GLU A 116 11.51 1.34 -15.75
CA GLU A 116 11.96 2.21 -14.66
C GLU A 116 10.81 2.88 -13.89
N GLN A 117 9.59 2.80 -14.39
CA GLN A 117 8.42 3.40 -13.78
C GLN A 117 7.76 2.42 -12.82
N SER A 118 7.42 2.90 -11.64
CA SER A 118 6.64 2.12 -10.68
C SER A 118 5.73 3.02 -9.86
N GLY A 119 4.57 2.49 -9.48
CA GLY A 119 3.60 3.28 -8.70
C GLY A 119 2.42 2.46 -8.22
N ILE A 120 1.62 3.10 -7.38
CA ILE A 120 0.31 2.60 -6.93
C ILE A 120 -0.76 3.47 -7.59
N TYR A 121 -1.73 2.83 -8.24
CA TYR A 121 -2.74 3.48 -9.07
C TYR A 121 -4.14 3.12 -8.59
N ASP A 122 -5.03 4.12 -8.54
CA ASP A 122 -6.45 3.90 -8.31
C ASP A 122 -7.10 3.36 -9.60
N LEU A 123 -7.66 2.16 -9.50
CA LEU A 123 -8.33 1.47 -10.60
C LEU A 123 -9.86 1.52 -10.50
N SER A 124 -10.42 2.27 -9.56
CA SER A 124 -11.87 2.39 -9.35
C SER A 124 -12.61 2.98 -10.55
N ARG A 125 -11.89 3.67 -11.44
CA ARG A 125 -12.42 4.25 -12.69
C ARG A 125 -12.40 3.29 -13.88
N LEU A 126 -11.84 2.09 -13.69
CA LEU A 126 -11.92 1.07 -14.74
C LEU A 126 -13.36 0.57 -14.91
N PRO A 127 -13.78 0.25 -16.15
CA PRO A 127 -15.10 -0.32 -16.37
C PRO A 127 -15.32 -1.56 -15.49
N CYS A 128 -16.45 -1.64 -14.81
CA CYS A 128 -16.79 -2.68 -13.81
C CYS A 128 -16.63 -4.14 -14.27
N GLN A 129 -16.45 -4.42 -15.54
CA GLN A 129 -16.25 -5.77 -16.09
C GLN A 129 -14.93 -6.42 -15.64
N VAL A 130 -13.93 -5.61 -15.23
CA VAL A 130 -12.61 -6.10 -14.77
C VAL A 130 -12.71 -6.93 -13.49
N VAL A 131 -13.73 -6.74 -12.68
CA VAL A 131 -13.86 -7.39 -11.35
C VAL A 131 -14.36 -8.83 -11.44
N THR A 132 -15.02 -9.22 -12.54
CA THR A 132 -15.66 -10.54 -12.73
C THR A 132 -14.98 -11.42 -13.78
N ASP A 133 -14.05 -10.88 -14.55
CA ASP A 133 -13.41 -11.56 -15.65
C ASP A 133 -12.25 -12.48 -15.25
N SER A 134 -11.83 -13.33 -16.17
CA SER A 134 -10.65 -14.16 -16.03
C SER A 134 -9.40 -13.29 -15.78
N PHE A 135 -8.43 -13.84 -15.10
CA PHE A 135 -7.16 -13.16 -14.76
C PHE A 135 -6.51 -12.47 -15.97
N GLU A 136 -6.59 -13.07 -17.13
CA GLU A 136 -6.04 -12.58 -18.39
C GLU A 136 -6.75 -11.30 -18.89
N ASN A 137 -8.08 -11.24 -18.77
CA ASN A 137 -8.85 -10.06 -19.16
C ASN A 137 -8.62 -8.89 -18.21
N VAL A 138 -8.51 -9.16 -16.90
CA VAL A 138 -8.19 -8.18 -15.88
C VAL A 138 -6.81 -7.56 -16.17
N TYR A 139 -5.82 -8.41 -16.43
CA TYR A 139 -4.48 -7.98 -16.79
C TYR A 139 -4.45 -7.08 -18.01
N ASN A 140 -4.95 -7.57 -19.14
CA ASN A 140 -4.92 -6.83 -20.40
C ASN A 140 -5.61 -5.47 -20.30
N THR A 141 -6.67 -5.39 -19.50
CA THR A 141 -7.41 -4.14 -19.29
C THR A 141 -6.62 -3.16 -18.42
N ILE A 142 -6.10 -3.62 -17.28
CA ILE A 142 -5.30 -2.77 -16.36
C ILE A 142 -4.01 -2.33 -17.05
N TRP A 143 -3.32 -3.26 -17.71
CA TRP A 143 -2.06 -2.98 -18.39
C TRP A 143 -2.21 -1.95 -19.50
N LYS A 144 -3.20 -2.10 -20.36
CA LYS A 144 -3.51 -1.10 -21.38
C LYS A 144 -3.82 0.27 -20.77
N TYR A 145 -4.54 0.28 -19.66
CA TYR A 145 -4.92 1.50 -18.98
C TYR A 145 -3.71 2.22 -18.37
N VAL A 146 -2.81 1.49 -17.74
CA VAL A 146 -1.56 2.00 -17.14
C VAL A 146 -0.59 2.48 -18.20
N CYS A 147 -0.33 1.66 -19.23
CA CYS A 147 0.65 1.96 -20.27
C CYS A 147 0.20 3.09 -21.22
N HIS A 148 -1.09 3.31 -21.42
CA HIS A 148 -1.60 4.36 -22.29
C HIS A 148 -1.81 5.70 -21.56
N GLY A 149 -1.31 5.86 -20.34
CA GLY A 149 -1.30 7.13 -19.63
C GLY A 149 -2.67 7.68 -19.19
N ASN A 150 -3.71 6.85 -19.21
CA ASN A 150 -5.06 7.24 -18.80
C ASN A 150 -5.24 7.32 -17.28
N LEU A 151 -4.26 6.90 -16.50
CA LEU A 151 -4.23 7.06 -15.04
C LEU A 151 -3.64 8.43 -14.70
N GLY A 152 -4.52 9.38 -14.51
CA GLY A 152 -4.14 10.77 -14.24
C GLY A 152 -3.39 11.03 -12.94
N VAL A 153 -3.19 10.03 -12.08
CA VAL A 153 -2.49 10.21 -10.80
C VAL A 153 -1.81 8.91 -10.37
N SER A 154 -0.48 8.89 -10.36
CA SER A 154 0.25 7.88 -9.59
C SER A 154 0.23 8.29 -8.12
N VAL A 155 -0.29 7.43 -7.26
CA VAL A 155 -0.36 7.64 -5.81
C VAL A 155 1.03 7.62 -5.18
N ALA A 156 1.98 6.94 -5.79
CA ALA A 156 3.41 7.00 -5.45
C ALA A 156 4.22 6.66 -6.69
N SER A 157 5.10 7.54 -7.13
CA SER A 157 6.13 7.22 -8.11
C SER A 157 7.48 7.28 -7.40
N SER A 158 8.20 6.17 -7.32
CA SER A 158 9.60 6.17 -6.88
C SER A 158 10.51 6.22 -8.10
N ALA A 159 11.17 7.36 -8.31
CA ALA A 159 12.30 7.40 -9.23
C ALA A 159 13.45 6.57 -8.63
N LYS A 160 14.00 5.65 -9.41
CA LYS A 160 15.16 4.82 -9.04
C LYS A 160 16.34 5.72 -8.64
N LYS A 161 16.67 5.77 -7.35
CA LYS A 161 17.98 6.30 -6.93
C LYS A 161 19.06 5.29 -7.28
N PRO A 162 20.23 5.73 -7.77
CA PRO A 162 21.33 4.83 -8.08
C PRO A 162 21.75 4.04 -6.83
N ARG A 163 22.04 2.75 -7.01
CA ARG A 163 22.47 1.81 -5.98
C ARG A 163 23.69 2.36 -5.24
N SER A 164 23.53 2.77 -4.01
CA SER A 164 24.62 2.90 -3.04
C SER A 164 24.35 1.94 -1.89
N ASN A 165 25.33 1.07 -1.63
CA ASN A 165 25.34 0.09 -0.57
C ASN A 165 25.27 0.78 0.80
N SER A 166 24.09 0.86 1.41
CA SER A 166 23.96 1.06 2.85
C SER A 166 22.55 0.67 3.30
N PHE A 167 22.49 -0.44 4.01
CA PHE A 167 21.28 -1.18 4.36
C PHE A 167 20.42 -0.54 5.46
N GLU A 168 20.77 0.61 6.03
CA GLU A 168 20.22 0.99 7.35
C GLU A 168 19.38 2.27 7.43
N LYS A 169 19.13 3.04 6.37
CA LYS A 169 18.45 4.36 6.52
C LYS A 169 17.31 4.67 5.54
N ARG A 170 16.74 3.70 4.83
CA ARG A 170 15.87 3.99 3.67
C ARG A 170 14.35 4.04 3.89
N ASN A 171 13.81 3.59 5.02
CA ASN A 171 12.37 3.28 5.12
C ASN A 171 11.44 4.38 5.65
N GLN A 172 11.91 5.52 6.12
CA GLN A 172 11.00 6.48 6.79
C GLN A 172 10.52 7.66 5.93
N GLY A 173 11.26 8.04 4.87
CA GLY A 173 10.95 9.25 4.11
C GLY A 173 9.92 9.08 2.98
N ASP A 174 9.96 7.97 2.27
CA ASP A 174 9.17 7.77 1.06
C ASP A 174 7.71 7.33 1.32
N LEU A 175 7.50 6.55 2.39
CA LEU A 175 6.15 6.08 2.75
C LEU A 175 5.26 7.24 3.22
N ALA A 176 5.81 8.18 4.00
CA ALA A 176 5.07 9.35 4.47
C ALA A 176 4.66 10.28 3.31
N GLY A 177 5.53 10.45 2.33
CA GLY A 177 5.24 11.23 1.13
C GLY A 177 4.15 10.58 0.25
N ALA A 178 4.18 9.27 0.11
CA ALA A 178 3.18 8.51 -0.65
C ALA A 178 1.81 8.58 0.02
N LEU A 179 1.74 8.40 1.33
CA LEU A 179 0.49 8.43 2.10
C LEU A 179 -0.10 9.83 2.21
N THR A 180 0.72 10.87 2.29
CA THR A 180 0.23 12.26 2.28
C THR A 180 -0.42 12.62 0.95
N ARG A 181 0.11 12.13 -0.17
CA ARG A 181 -0.49 12.33 -1.50
C ARG A 181 -1.78 11.53 -1.68
N PHE A 182 -1.85 10.33 -1.11
CA PHE A 182 -3.06 9.51 -1.10
C PHE A 182 -4.22 10.22 -0.38
N TRP A 183 -3.93 10.90 0.71
CA TRP A 183 -4.92 11.66 1.50
C TRP A 183 -5.51 12.86 0.76
N LEU A 184 -4.70 13.56 -0.03
CA LEU A 184 -5.15 14.69 -0.85
C LEU A 184 -6.10 14.28 -1.99
N ILE A 185 -6.17 13.01 -2.33
CA ILE A 185 -6.98 12.47 -3.44
C ILE A 185 -8.25 11.78 -2.91
N ALA A 186 -8.24 11.30 -1.67
CA ALA A 186 -9.36 10.60 -1.03
C ALA A 186 -10.33 11.55 -0.28
N SER A 187 -10.01 12.84 -0.22
CA SER A 187 -10.86 13.92 0.30
C SER A 187 -11.45 14.74 -0.85
#